data_83d1617493def80e420c86651f2f2a16
#
_entry.id   83d1617493def80e420c86651f2f2a16
#
_cell.length_a   1.000
_cell.length_b   1.000
_cell.length_c   1.000
_cell.angle_alpha   90.00
_cell.angle_beta   90.00
_cell.angle_gamma   90.00
#
_symmetry.space_group_name_H-M   'P 1'
#
loop_
_entity.id
_entity.type
_entity.pdbx_description
1 polymer ?
#
loop_
_entity_poly.entity_id
_entity_poly.type
_entity_poly.pdbx_seq_one_letter_code
_entity_poly.pdbx_strand_id
1 'polypeptide(L)' 'KQQEQKKISINSATEKELQTLTGIGPSMAQRIIAYRSQQPFQTIEDIMKVKGIKEKLFAKIKEQITL' A
#
# COMPACT_ATOMS: atom_id res chain seq x y z
N LYS A 1 0.42 -25.74 -4.67
CA LYS A 1 0.44 -25.23 -4.47
C LYS A 1 0.18 -24.24 -4.14
N GLN A 2 0.18 -23.79 -4.11
CA GLN A 2 -0.03 -22.95 -3.81
C GLN A 2 -0.30 -21.87 -3.99
N GLN A 3 -0.84 -21.58 -4.07
CA GLN A 3 -0.90 -20.54 -4.26
C GLN A 3 -1.10 -19.64 -3.41
N GLU A 4 -0.54 -19.07 -3.19
CA GLU A 4 -0.77 -18.22 -2.34
C GLU A 4 -1.00 -16.98 -2.78
N GLN A 5 -1.56 -16.07 -2.05
CA GLN A 5 -1.80 -14.80 -2.44
C GLN A 5 -0.59 -14.04 -2.42
N LYS A 6 -0.25 -13.33 -3.50
CA LYS A 6 0.83 -12.46 -3.54
C LYS A 6 0.50 -11.21 -2.85
N LYS A 7 1.28 -10.79 -1.88
CA LYS A 7 1.09 -9.51 -1.23
C LYS A 7 1.78 -8.41 -2.03
N ILE A 8 1.25 -7.20 -1.92
CA ILE A 8 1.77 -6.04 -2.64
C ILE A 8 2.81 -5.33 -1.77
N SER A 9 4.02 -5.20 -2.30
CA SER A 9 5.08 -4.49 -1.56
C SER A 9 4.86 -2.99 -1.66
N ILE A 10 4.57 -2.36 -0.53
CA ILE A 10 4.28 -0.92 -0.55
C ILE A 10 5.52 -0.08 -0.86
N ASN A 11 6.70 -0.66 -0.69
CA ASN A 11 7.93 0.06 -1.00
C ASN A 11 8.36 -0.07 -2.45
N SER A 12 7.87 -1.06 -3.17
CA SER A 12 8.34 -1.30 -4.53
C SER A 12 7.24 -1.50 -5.58
N ALA A 13 6.00 -1.59 -5.17
CA ALA A 13 4.92 -1.82 -6.12
C ALA A 13 4.76 -0.64 -7.08
N THR A 14 4.34 -0.94 -8.29
CA THR A 14 4.02 0.12 -9.25
C THR A 14 2.69 0.74 -8.89
N GLU A 15 2.42 1.89 -9.52
CA GLU A 15 1.14 2.55 -9.32
C GLU A 15 -0.02 1.60 -9.64
N LYS A 16 0.13 0.83 -10.71
CA LYS A 16 -0.89 -0.08 -11.12
C LYS A 16 -1.13 -1.18 -10.09
N GLU A 17 -0.05 -1.70 -9.54
CA GLU A 17 -0.15 -2.72 -8.51
C GLU A 17 -0.81 -2.18 -7.25
N LEU A 18 -0.49 -0.96 -6.87
CA LEU A 18 -1.10 -0.36 -5.70
C LEU A 18 -2.59 -0.17 -5.87
N GLN A 19 -3.03 0.08 -7.09
CA GLN A 19 -4.46 0.26 -7.35
C GLN A 19 -5.25 -1.03 -7.25
N THR A 20 -4.59 -2.17 -7.20
CA THR A 20 -5.30 -3.43 -6.99
C THR A 20 -5.72 -3.61 -5.53
N LEU A 21 -5.19 -2.79 -4.64
CA LEU A 21 -5.58 -2.84 -3.25
C LEU A 21 -6.97 -2.27 -3.07
N THR A 22 -7.72 -2.85 -2.15
CA THR A 22 -9.09 -2.41 -1.87
C THR A 22 -9.10 -0.94 -1.48
N GLY A 23 -9.87 -0.15 -2.21
CA GLY A 23 -10.03 1.27 -1.86
C GLY A 23 -8.88 2.18 -2.30
N ILE A 24 -7.90 1.66 -3.01
CA ILE A 24 -6.79 2.47 -3.48
C ILE A 24 -7.00 2.80 -4.96
N GLY A 25 -7.25 4.06 -5.24
CA GLY A 25 -7.40 4.51 -6.61
C GLY A 25 -6.11 5.17 -7.09
N PRO A 26 -6.14 5.76 -8.30
CA PRO A 26 -4.91 6.35 -8.85
C PRO A 26 -4.33 7.48 -8.00
N SER A 27 -5.18 8.34 -7.45
CA SER A 27 -4.68 9.42 -6.63
C SER A 27 -3.97 8.92 -5.39
N MET A 28 -4.58 7.93 -4.73
CA MET A 28 -4.00 7.38 -3.52
C MET A 28 -2.71 6.65 -3.84
N ALA A 29 -2.68 5.91 -4.95
CA ALA A 29 -1.46 5.21 -5.35
C ALA A 29 -0.32 6.19 -5.57
N GLN A 30 -0.62 7.33 -6.18
CA GLN A 30 0.40 8.35 -6.39
C GLN A 30 0.90 8.93 -5.08
N ARG A 31 0.02 9.09 -4.10
CA ARG A 31 0.42 9.59 -2.80
C ARG A 31 1.34 8.60 -2.10
N ILE A 32 1.05 7.32 -2.22
CA ILE A 32 1.91 6.30 -1.63
C ILE A 32 3.29 6.33 -2.26
N ILE A 33 3.34 6.45 -3.59
CA ILE A 33 4.61 6.51 -4.30
C ILE A 33 5.40 7.75 -3.91
N ALA A 34 4.71 8.88 -3.82
CA ALA A 34 5.37 10.12 -3.44
C ALA A 34 5.94 10.03 -2.03
N TYR A 35 5.18 9.44 -1.12
CA TYR A 35 5.62 9.31 0.26
C TYR A 35 6.88 8.44 0.34
N ARG A 36 6.85 7.29 -0.30
CA ARG A 36 7.99 6.37 -0.19
C ARG A 36 9.24 6.89 -0.89
N SER A 37 9.06 7.80 -1.84
CA SER A 37 10.19 8.45 -2.49
C SER A 37 10.97 9.32 -1.54
N GLN A 38 10.28 9.89 -0.55
CA GLN A 38 10.92 10.72 0.44
C GLN A 38 11.39 9.90 1.61
N GLN A 39 10.62 8.88 1.97
CA GLN A 39 10.89 8.13 3.17
C GLN A 39 10.27 6.75 3.02
N PRO A 40 11.10 5.72 2.85
CA PRO A 40 10.56 4.36 2.70
C PRO A 40 9.77 3.93 3.91
N PHE A 41 8.80 3.06 3.70
CA PHE A 41 8.01 2.52 4.79
C PHE A 41 8.85 1.51 5.56
N GLN A 42 8.82 1.59 6.86
CA GLN A 42 9.57 0.67 7.71
C GLN A 42 8.68 -0.43 8.26
N THR A 43 7.39 -0.17 8.32
CA THR A 43 6.40 -1.18 8.69
C THR A 43 5.21 -0.98 7.79
N ILE A 44 4.33 -1.98 7.71
CA ILE A 44 3.14 -1.79 6.88
C ILE A 44 2.23 -0.74 7.50
N GLU A 45 2.28 -0.57 8.82
CA GLU A 45 1.48 0.46 9.48
C GLU A 45 1.90 1.86 9.07
N ASP A 46 3.12 2.03 8.60
CA ASP A 46 3.57 3.34 8.16
C ASP A 46 2.77 3.86 6.97
N ILE A 47 2.07 2.98 6.26
CA ILE A 47 1.26 3.44 5.14
C ILE A 47 0.15 4.37 5.62
N MET A 48 -0.22 4.30 6.88
CA MET A 48 -1.23 5.20 7.44
C MET A 48 -0.74 6.63 7.56
N LYS A 49 0.56 6.86 7.38
CA LYS A 49 1.09 8.22 7.35
C LYS A 49 0.79 8.91 6.02
N VAL A 50 0.40 8.14 5.02
CA VAL A 50 0.02 8.72 3.74
C VAL A 50 -1.35 9.36 3.89
N LYS A 51 -1.47 10.59 3.39
CA LYS A 51 -2.72 11.31 3.50
C LYS A 51 -3.85 10.53 2.84
N GLY A 52 -4.91 10.33 3.55
CA GLY A 52 -6.07 9.60 3.05
C GLY A 52 -6.14 8.16 3.48
N ILE A 53 -5.06 7.60 4.01
CA ILE A 53 -5.07 6.23 4.47
C ILE A 53 -5.16 6.24 5.99
N LYS A 54 -6.30 5.83 6.50
CA LYS A 54 -6.55 5.81 7.93
C LYS A 54 -6.82 4.38 8.36
N GLU A 55 -7.15 4.21 9.62
CA GLU A 55 -7.31 2.89 10.19
C GLU A 55 -8.30 2.02 9.45
N LYS A 56 -9.41 2.59 9.03
CA LYS A 56 -10.41 1.84 8.33
C LYS A 56 -9.89 1.27 7.03
N LEU A 57 -9.21 2.09 6.25
CA LEU A 57 -8.68 1.64 4.99
C LEU A 57 -7.53 0.67 5.23
N PHE A 58 -6.68 0.99 6.19
CA PHE A 58 -5.57 0.10 6.52
C PHE A 58 -6.09 -1.29 6.91
N ALA A 59 -7.14 -1.35 7.69
CA ALA A 59 -7.71 -2.64 8.09
C ALA A 59 -8.14 -3.46 6.89
N LYS A 60 -8.57 -2.81 5.82
CA LYS A 60 -8.99 -3.52 4.63
C LYS A 60 -7.83 -4.03 3.80
N ILE A 61 -6.71 -3.36 3.84
CA ILE A 61 -5.59 -3.71 2.97
C ILE A 61 -4.44 -4.37 3.70
N LYS A 62 -4.45 -4.40 5.02
CA LYS A 62 -3.26 -4.84 5.76
C LYS A 62 -2.83 -6.26 5.43
N GLU A 63 -3.76 -7.11 5.07
CA GLU A 63 -3.42 -8.46 4.69
C GLU A 63 -3.03 -8.59 3.24
N GLN A 64 -3.20 -7.51 2.48
CA GLN A 64 -2.85 -7.49 1.07
C GLN A 64 -1.49 -6.87 0.83
N ILE A 65 -0.87 -6.28 1.85
CA ILE A 65 0.37 -5.54 1.67
C ILE A 65 1.51 -6.12 2.50
N THR A 66 2.72 -5.82 2.03
CA THR A 66 3.91 -6.18 2.76
C THR A 66 4.96 -5.10 2.49
N LEU A 67 6.11 -5.21 3.10
CA LEU A 67 7.22 -4.32 2.80
C LEU A 67 8.01 -4.84 1.63
#